data_370f7a04679470777577319654766c39
#
_entry.id   370f7a04679470777577319654766c39
#
_cell.length_a   1.000
_cell.length_b   1.000
_cell.length_c   1.000
_cell.angle_alpha   90.00
_cell.angle_beta   90.00
_cell.angle_gamma   90.00
#
_symmetry.space_group_name_H-M   'P 1'
#
loop_
_entity.id
_entity.type
_entity.pdbx_description
1 polymer ?
#
loop_
_entity_poly.entity_id
_entity_poly.type
_entity_poly.pdbx_seq_one_letter_code
_entity_poly.pdbx_strand_id
1 'polypeptide(L)'
;NGIDLEAFDVQHDDKAIREKYNLGNKKIILGLASIWSKEKGLDDFVEMSTMLNEDEVIVMVGVSEEQMKRLPPNIVAIRRTENVRQLAELYSAATAFVNPTWQDNYPTVNLEAIACGTPVVTYRTGGSIEAVTDKTGFVVEQGDVKGLLEAVRRIAERGKVKYTADCRAYALANFRKEDRYADYLKLYENITVR
;
A
#
# COMPACT_ATOMS: atom_id res chain seq x y z
N ASN A 1 -0.23 -8.07 14.34
CA ASN A 1 0.59 -8.59 13.25
C ASN A 1 1.90 -7.82 13.16
N GLY A 2 2.97 -8.51 12.79
CA GLY A 2 4.28 -7.94 12.48
C GLY A 2 4.69 -8.36 11.06
N ILE A 3 5.66 -7.63 10.50
CA ILE A 3 6.22 -7.91 9.17
C ILE A 3 7.74 -8.01 9.23
N ASP A 4 8.32 -8.54 8.17
CA ASP A 4 9.77 -8.63 7.99
C ASP A 4 10.31 -7.27 7.53
N LEU A 5 10.91 -6.51 8.45
CA LEU A 5 11.44 -5.17 8.16
C LEU A 5 12.79 -5.17 7.42
N GLU A 6 13.43 -6.34 7.25
CA GLU A 6 14.60 -6.48 6.40
C GLU A 6 14.16 -6.71 4.94
N ALA A 7 13.11 -7.50 4.74
CA ALA A 7 12.54 -7.75 3.43
C ALA A 7 11.79 -6.52 2.88
N PHE A 8 11.06 -5.81 3.76
CA PHE A 8 10.35 -4.56 3.44
C PHE A 8 11.13 -3.37 3.97
N ASP A 9 12.05 -2.87 3.17
CA ASP A 9 12.87 -1.70 3.45
C ASP A 9 12.81 -0.69 2.31
N VAL A 10 13.17 0.56 2.60
CA VAL A 10 13.19 1.65 1.61
C VAL A 10 14.22 1.34 0.52
N GLN A 11 13.76 1.32 -0.72
CA GLN A 11 14.61 1.21 -1.90
C GLN A 11 14.82 2.61 -2.49
N HIS A 12 16.06 3.04 -2.60
CA HIS A 12 16.41 4.40 -3.05
C HIS A 12 16.50 4.54 -4.57
N ASP A 13 16.65 3.44 -5.30
CA ASP A 13 16.71 3.41 -6.77
C ASP A 13 15.45 2.72 -7.31
N ASP A 14 14.58 3.50 -7.96
CA ASP A 14 13.35 3.02 -8.58
C ASP A 14 13.43 2.94 -10.11
N LYS A 15 14.62 3.18 -10.70
CA LYS A 15 14.80 3.25 -12.14
C LYS A 15 14.43 1.94 -12.83
N ALA A 16 14.96 0.82 -12.34
CA ALA A 16 14.72 -0.49 -12.92
C ALA A 16 13.23 -0.88 -12.93
N ILE A 17 12.51 -0.60 -11.82
CA ILE A 17 11.08 -0.91 -11.71
C ILE A 17 10.25 -0.01 -12.64
N ARG A 18 10.61 1.27 -12.77
CA ARG A 18 9.96 2.21 -13.69
C ARG A 18 10.16 1.84 -15.16
N GLU A 19 11.38 1.44 -15.52
CA GLU A 19 11.70 0.95 -16.87
C GLU A 19 10.94 -0.35 -17.18
N LYS A 20 10.96 -1.33 -16.27
CA LYS A 20 10.31 -2.62 -16.42
C LYS A 20 8.82 -2.50 -16.74
N TYR A 21 8.12 -1.58 -16.10
CA TYR A 21 6.68 -1.39 -16.26
C TYR A 21 6.29 -0.15 -17.09
N ASN A 22 7.27 0.48 -17.74
CA ASN A 22 7.08 1.66 -18.60
C ASN A 22 6.32 2.81 -17.88
N LEU A 23 6.69 3.08 -16.62
CA LEU A 23 6.00 4.06 -15.77
C LEU A 23 6.49 5.49 -15.98
N GLY A 24 7.66 5.68 -16.59
CA GLY A 24 8.27 6.98 -16.78
C GLY A 24 8.42 7.76 -15.46
N ASN A 25 8.19 9.06 -15.52
CA ASN A 25 8.23 9.94 -14.33
C ASN A 25 6.86 10.14 -13.68
N LYS A 26 5.89 9.28 -13.99
CA LYS A 26 4.53 9.43 -13.47
C LYS A 26 4.47 9.21 -11.96
N LYS A 27 3.50 9.86 -11.34
CA LYS A 27 3.08 9.63 -9.95
C LYS A 27 2.38 8.27 -9.89
N ILE A 28 2.95 7.32 -9.15
CA ILE A 28 2.46 5.95 -9.06
C ILE A 28 1.48 5.84 -7.91
N ILE A 29 0.26 5.42 -8.23
CA ILE A 29 -0.80 5.03 -7.28
C ILE A 29 -0.80 3.51 -7.23
N LEU A 30 -0.27 2.94 -6.14
CA LEU A 30 -0.08 1.50 -6.03
C LEU A 30 -1.22 0.86 -5.27
N GLY A 31 -1.81 -0.19 -5.84
CA GLY A 31 -2.73 -1.11 -5.17
C GLY A 31 -2.18 -2.53 -5.17
N LEU A 32 -2.43 -3.28 -4.09
CA LEU A 32 -2.00 -4.67 -3.99
C LEU A 32 -3.05 -5.50 -3.23
N ALA A 33 -3.38 -6.64 -3.82
CA ALA A 33 -4.19 -7.68 -3.16
C ALA A 33 -3.73 -9.06 -3.64
N SER A 34 -3.86 -10.08 -2.79
CA SER A 34 -3.63 -11.46 -3.21
C SER A 34 -4.69 -11.95 -4.19
N ILE A 35 -5.92 -11.50 -3.99
CA ILE A 35 -7.07 -11.71 -4.88
C ILE A 35 -7.88 -10.43 -4.90
N TRP A 36 -8.03 -9.84 -6.07
CA TRP A 36 -8.86 -8.66 -6.25
C TRP A 36 -10.33 -9.02 -6.30
N SER A 37 -11.13 -8.35 -5.49
CA SER A 37 -12.59 -8.47 -5.44
C SER A 37 -13.19 -7.08 -5.23
N LYS A 38 -14.52 -7.01 -5.21
CA LYS A 38 -15.23 -5.78 -4.87
C LYS A 38 -14.86 -5.30 -3.45
N GLU A 39 -14.77 -6.24 -2.50
CA GLU A 39 -14.41 -5.95 -1.11
C GLU A 39 -12.98 -5.42 -0.96
N LYS A 40 -12.11 -5.73 -1.93
CA LYS A 40 -10.73 -5.19 -2.00
C LYS A 40 -10.62 -3.91 -2.83
N GLY A 41 -11.76 -3.38 -3.31
CA GLY A 41 -11.81 -2.10 -4.01
C GLY A 41 -11.37 -2.16 -5.47
N LEU A 42 -11.59 -3.29 -6.16
CA LEU A 42 -11.29 -3.40 -7.58
C LEU A 42 -12.06 -2.34 -8.39
N ASP A 43 -13.36 -2.20 -8.10
CA ASP A 43 -14.22 -1.23 -8.80
C ASP A 43 -13.82 0.21 -8.48
N ASP A 44 -13.35 0.47 -7.25
CA ASP A 44 -12.86 1.79 -6.83
C ASP A 44 -11.60 2.20 -7.62
N PHE A 45 -10.69 1.27 -7.92
CA PHE A 45 -9.55 1.55 -8.79
C PHE A 45 -9.97 1.80 -10.25
N VAL A 46 -10.95 1.07 -10.75
CA VAL A 46 -11.50 1.29 -12.10
C VAL A 46 -12.15 2.68 -12.17
N GLU A 47 -12.94 3.07 -11.18
CA GLU A 47 -13.52 4.42 -11.09
C GLU A 47 -12.42 5.48 -11.00
N MET A 48 -11.43 5.32 -10.10
CA MET A 48 -10.31 6.24 -9.93
C MET A 48 -9.56 6.46 -11.25
N SER A 49 -9.40 5.42 -12.06
CA SER A 49 -8.70 5.49 -13.34
C SER A 49 -9.32 6.46 -14.33
N THR A 50 -10.61 6.76 -14.21
CA THR A 50 -11.32 7.73 -15.07
C THR A 50 -11.00 9.19 -14.72
N MET A 51 -10.38 9.43 -13.55
CA MET A 51 -10.11 10.76 -13.00
C MET A 51 -8.61 11.11 -12.99
N LEU A 52 -7.75 10.24 -13.53
CA LEU A 52 -6.31 10.45 -13.53
C LEU A 52 -5.89 11.59 -14.44
N ASN A 53 -4.87 12.34 -14.00
CA ASN A 53 -4.13 13.26 -14.85
C ASN A 53 -3.10 12.51 -15.71
N GLU A 54 -2.54 13.17 -16.73
CA GLU A 54 -1.55 12.56 -17.64
C GLU A 54 -0.26 12.13 -16.93
N ASP A 55 0.09 12.80 -15.83
CA ASP A 55 1.27 12.52 -15.00
C ASP A 55 0.99 11.53 -13.85
N GLU A 56 -0.17 10.88 -13.85
CA GLU A 56 -0.59 9.87 -12.88
C GLU A 56 -0.73 8.50 -13.53
N VAL A 57 -0.47 7.44 -12.78
CA VAL A 57 -0.66 6.06 -13.22
C VAL A 57 -1.06 5.17 -12.05
N ILE A 58 -2.04 4.32 -12.27
CA ILE A 58 -2.40 3.26 -11.32
C ILE A 58 -1.60 2.01 -11.67
N VAL A 59 -0.96 1.40 -10.65
CA VAL A 59 -0.30 0.09 -10.75
C VAL A 59 -1.01 -0.85 -9.79
N MET A 60 -1.57 -1.94 -10.31
CA MET A 60 -2.27 -2.94 -9.52
C MET A 60 -1.52 -4.28 -9.54
N VAL A 61 -1.15 -4.80 -8.37
CA VAL A 61 -0.48 -6.09 -8.21
C VAL A 61 -1.46 -7.14 -7.69
N GLY A 62 -1.35 -8.38 -8.17
CA GLY A 62 -2.23 -9.49 -7.80
C GLY A 62 -3.45 -9.66 -8.71
N VAL A 63 -3.41 -9.05 -9.89
CA VAL A 63 -4.51 -9.08 -10.87
C VAL A 63 -4.50 -10.39 -11.64
N SER A 64 -5.66 -11.07 -11.73
CA SER A 64 -5.79 -12.28 -12.52
C SER A 64 -5.80 -11.99 -14.03
N GLU A 65 -5.49 -13.00 -14.86
CA GLU A 65 -5.49 -12.84 -16.31
C GLU A 65 -6.85 -12.44 -16.88
N GLU A 66 -7.94 -12.89 -16.25
CA GLU A 66 -9.29 -12.52 -16.65
C GLU A 66 -9.60 -11.06 -16.30
N GLN A 67 -9.16 -10.60 -15.12
CA GLN A 67 -9.30 -9.22 -14.69
C GLN A 67 -8.46 -8.29 -15.58
N MET A 68 -7.22 -8.66 -15.90
CA MET A 68 -6.34 -7.86 -16.78
C MET A 68 -7.00 -7.53 -18.12
N LYS A 69 -7.78 -8.47 -18.70
CA LYS A 69 -8.50 -8.27 -19.98
C LYS A 69 -9.64 -7.25 -19.87
N ARG A 70 -10.12 -6.96 -18.67
CA ARG A 70 -11.26 -6.09 -18.41
C ARG A 70 -10.87 -4.73 -17.83
N LEU A 71 -9.64 -4.61 -17.33
CA LEU A 71 -9.16 -3.35 -16.76
C LEU A 71 -8.97 -2.28 -17.85
N PRO A 72 -9.22 -1.01 -17.51
CA PRO A 72 -8.90 0.12 -18.38
C PRO A 72 -7.40 0.13 -18.77
N PRO A 73 -7.07 0.57 -20.00
CA PRO A 73 -5.69 0.53 -20.53
C PRO A 73 -4.73 1.49 -19.81
N ASN A 74 -5.22 2.42 -19.03
CA ASN A 74 -4.44 3.33 -18.20
C ASN A 74 -4.13 2.79 -16.79
N ILE A 75 -4.51 1.53 -16.51
CA ILE A 75 -4.09 0.78 -15.33
C ILE A 75 -3.00 -0.21 -15.74
N VAL A 76 -1.85 -0.13 -15.09
CA VAL A 76 -0.77 -1.11 -15.24
C VAL A 76 -1.05 -2.29 -14.30
N ALA A 77 -1.46 -3.42 -14.88
CA ALA A 77 -1.80 -4.62 -14.14
C ALA A 77 -0.63 -5.61 -14.09
N ILE A 78 -0.27 -6.02 -12.89
CA ILE A 78 0.80 -6.98 -12.61
C ILE A 78 0.17 -8.22 -11.96
N ARG A 79 0.36 -9.40 -12.57
CA ARG A 79 -0.19 -10.65 -12.03
C ARG A 79 0.41 -10.98 -10.66
N ARG A 80 1.73 -10.95 -10.58
CA ARG A 80 2.50 -11.13 -9.34
C ARG A 80 3.92 -10.62 -9.53
N THR A 81 4.55 -10.23 -8.45
CA THR A 81 5.98 -9.91 -8.44
C THR A 81 6.80 -11.20 -8.46
N GLU A 82 8.03 -11.13 -8.96
CA GLU A 82 8.96 -12.26 -9.02
C GLU A 82 9.43 -12.69 -7.62
N ASN A 83 9.57 -11.73 -6.73
CA ASN A 83 10.03 -11.92 -5.36
C ASN A 83 9.63 -10.74 -4.47
N VAL A 84 9.90 -10.86 -3.16
CA VAL A 84 9.59 -9.83 -2.17
C VAL A 84 10.36 -8.53 -2.42
N ARG A 85 11.61 -8.61 -2.91
CA ARG A 85 12.41 -7.42 -3.22
C ARG A 85 11.75 -6.55 -4.29
N GLN A 86 11.27 -7.16 -5.37
CA GLN A 86 10.55 -6.43 -6.42
C GLN A 86 9.27 -5.78 -5.88
N LEU A 87 8.60 -6.43 -4.92
CA LEU A 87 7.44 -5.85 -4.25
C LEU A 87 7.84 -4.62 -3.41
N ALA A 88 8.95 -4.70 -2.66
CA ALA A 88 9.49 -3.57 -1.89
C ALA A 88 9.92 -2.41 -2.81
N GLU A 89 10.47 -2.71 -3.99
CA GLU A 89 10.81 -1.72 -5.03
C GLU A 89 9.55 -1.00 -5.54
N LEU A 90 8.46 -1.72 -5.80
CA LEU A 90 7.17 -1.13 -6.20
C LEU A 90 6.58 -0.24 -5.10
N TYR A 91 6.57 -0.70 -3.85
CA TYR A 91 6.16 0.14 -2.73
C TYR A 91 7.01 1.41 -2.67
N SER A 92 8.34 1.27 -2.71
CA SER A 92 9.26 2.41 -2.60
C SER A 92 9.13 3.39 -3.77
N ALA A 93 8.83 2.92 -4.98
CA ALA A 93 8.62 3.76 -6.17
C ALA A 93 7.27 4.50 -6.14
N ALA A 94 6.26 3.97 -5.44
CA ALA A 94 4.92 4.52 -5.41
C ALA A 94 4.88 5.89 -4.72
N THR A 95 4.08 6.81 -5.23
CA THR A 95 3.75 8.09 -4.58
C THR A 95 2.95 7.85 -3.31
N ALA A 96 1.97 6.96 -3.39
CA ALA A 96 1.19 6.46 -2.28
C ALA A 96 0.73 5.03 -2.54
N PHE A 97 0.56 4.27 -1.49
CA PHE A 97 -0.15 3.00 -1.50
C PHE A 97 -1.62 3.25 -1.18
N VAL A 98 -2.51 2.85 -2.07
CA VAL A 98 -3.96 3.00 -1.89
C VAL A 98 -4.57 1.64 -1.58
N ASN A 99 -5.27 1.54 -0.45
CA ASN A 99 -5.98 0.34 -0.03
C ASN A 99 -7.47 0.65 0.18
N PRO A 100 -8.29 0.64 -0.90
CA PRO A 100 -9.71 0.97 -0.84
C PRO A 100 -10.52 -0.24 -0.37
N THR A 101 -10.06 -0.93 0.68
CA THR A 101 -10.75 -2.11 1.19
C THR A 101 -12.06 -1.74 1.89
N TRP A 102 -13.12 -2.46 1.56
CA TRP A 102 -14.44 -2.30 2.17
C TRP A 102 -14.57 -3.07 3.47
N GLN A 103 -13.71 -4.09 3.65
CA GLN A 103 -13.64 -4.87 4.87
C GLN A 103 -12.25 -5.49 5.02
N ASP A 104 -11.59 -5.18 6.12
CA ASP A 104 -10.31 -5.81 6.50
C ASP A 104 -10.11 -5.72 8.02
N ASN A 105 -9.58 -6.76 8.61
CA ASN A 105 -9.32 -6.79 10.06
C ASN A 105 -8.03 -6.04 10.42
N TYR A 106 -6.96 -6.25 9.65
CA TYR A 106 -5.66 -5.59 9.84
C TYR A 106 -4.75 -5.90 8.63
N PRO A 107 -4.83 -5.12 7.56
CA PRO A 107 -4.14 -5.41 6.30
C PRO A 107 -2.62 -5.25 6.42
N THR A 108 -1.90 -6.35 6.28
CA THR A 108 -0.42 -6.34 6.33
C THR A 108 0.20 -5.55 5.19
N VAL A 109 -0.48 -5.42 4.06
CA VAL A 109 -0.07 -4.60 2.92
C VAL A 109 0.10 -3.12 3.29
N ASN A 110 -0.69 -2.60 4.25
CA ASN A 110 -0.51 -1.24 4.77
C ASN A 110 0.82 -1.14 5.55
N LEU A 111 1.16 -2.16 6.34
CA LEU A 111 2.40 -2.21 7.12
C LEU A 111 3.62 -2.30 6.20
N GLU A 112 3.53 -3.12 5.16
CA GLU A 112 4.57 -3.30 4.14
C GLU A 112 4.86 -1.98 3.40
N ALA A 113 3.81 -1.27 2.97
CA ALA A 113 3.93 0.03 2.32
C ALA A 113 4.63 1.05 3.24
N ILE A 114 4.18 1.17 4.50
CA ILE A 114 4.76 2.07 5.50
C ILE A 114 6.23 1.69 5.77
N ALA A 115 6.56 0.41 5.86
CA ALA A 115 7.94 -0.05 6.06
C ALA A 115 8.86 0.34 4.89
N CYS A 116 8.35 0.31 3.67
CA CYS A 116 9.05 0.78 2.47
C CYS A 116 9.04 2.31 2.31
N GLY A 117 8.65 3.05 3.35
CA GLY A 117 8.64 4.52 3.33
C GLY A 117 7.53 5.14 2.49
N THR A 118 6.47 4.39 2.21
CA THR A 118 5.37 4.83 1.35
C THR A 118 4.13 5.10 2.16
N PRO A 119 3.57 6.34 2.08
CA PRO A 119 2.36 6.68 2.81
C PRO A 119 1.15 5.92 2.27
N VAL A 120 0.24 5.59 3.18
CA VAL A 120 -0.97 4.80 2.91
C VAL A 120 -2.18 5.72 2.83
N VAL A 121 -3.02 5.50 1.83
CA VAL A 121 -4.36 6.09 1.74
C VAL A 121 -5.38 4.94 1.79
N THR A 122 -6.28 4.96 2.76
CA THR A 122 -7.22 3.87 2.97
C THR A 122 -8.61 4.38 3.37
N TYR A 123 -9.62 3.54 3.18
CA TYR A 123 -10.95 3.83 3.70
C TYR A 123 -11.01 3.67 5.21
N ARG A 124 -11.95 4.38 5.84
CA ARG A 124 -12.31 4.24 7.25
C ARG A 124 -13.08 2.93 7.46
N THR A 125 -12.37 1.81 7.46
CA THR A 125 -12.95 0.47 7.60
C THR A 125 -12.11 -0.41 8.52
N GLY A 126 -12.77 -1.13 9.43
CA GLY A 126 -12.15 -2.11 10.32
C GLY A 126 -10.78 -1.70 10.87
N GLY A 127 -9.84 -2.61 10.87
CA GLY A 127 -8.45 -2.35 11.30
C GLY A 127 -7.56 -1.71 10.23
N SER A 128 -8.09 -1.35 9.05
CA SER A 128 -7.29 -0.73 7.98
C SER A 128 -6.71 0.63 8.41
N ILE A 129 -7.41 1.33 9.31
CA ILE A 129 -7.02 2.65 9.82
C ILE A 129 -5.93 2.59 10.90
N GLU A 130 -5.73 1.45 11.57
CA GLU A 130 -4.89 1.36 12.76
C GLU A 130 -3.40 1.67 12.50
N ALA A 131 -2.93 1.39 11.28
CA ALA A 131 -1.56 1.67 10.88
C ALA A 131 -1.37 3.09 10.33
N VAL A 132 -2.47 3.86 10.11
CA VAL A 132 -2.41 5.16 9.44
C VAL A 132 -2.51 6.29 10.45
N THR A 133 -1.50 7.16 10.44
CA THR A 133 -1.40 8.37 11.26
C THR A 133 -1.19 9.57 10.34
N ASP A 134 -1.27 10.79 10.86
CA ASP A 134 -0.99 12.03 10.13
C ASP A 134 0.40 12.07 9.45
N LYS A 135 1.32 11.21 9.93
CA LYS A 135 2.68 11.09 9.41
C LYS A 135 2.84 9.96 8.39
N THR A 136 1.93 8.99 8.40
CA THR A 136 2.03 7.78 7.57
C THR A 136 0.97 7.69 6.48
N GLY A 137 0.03 8.66 6.41
CA GLY A 137 -0.95 8.66 5.33
C GLY A 137 -2.26 9.37 5.65
N PHE A 138 -3.32 8.94 4.97
CA PHE A 138 -4.66 9.53 5.09
C PHE A 138 -5.72 8.45 5.19
N VAL A 139 -6.73 8.73 6.01
CA VAL A 139 -7.97 7.95 6.11
C VAL A 139 -9.09 8.72 5.45
N VAL A 140 -9.80 8.09 4.53
CA VAL A 140 -10.89 8.66 3.73
C VAL A 140 -12.17 7.92 4.06
N GLU A 141 -13.33 8.55 3.94
CA GLU A 141 -14.60 7.88 4.17
C GLU A 141 -14.84 6.78 3.14
N GLN A 142 -15.45 5.68 3.57
CA GLN A 142 -15.70 4.51 2.73
C GLN A 142 -16.53 4.87 1.50
N GLY A 143 -16.02 4.48 0.30
CA GLY A 143 -16.68 4.76 -0.97
C GLY A 143 -16.37 6.15 -1.57
N ASP A 144 -15.62 7.00 -0.87
CA ASP A 144 -15.17 8.28 -1.43
C ASP A 144 -13.91 8.11 -2.29
N VAL A 145 -14.10 7.58 -3.49
CA VAL A 145 -13.00 7.35 -4.46
C VAL A 145 -12.29 8.67 -4.83
N LYS A 146 -13.05 9.75 -4.96
CA LYS A 146 -12.49 11.07 -5.25
C LYS A 146 -11.59 11.54 -4.10
N GLY A 147 -12.02 11.36 -2.86
CA GLY A 147 -11.24 11.66 -1.67
C GLY A 147 -9.94 10.86 -1.60
N LEU A 148 -9.94 9.57 -2.03
CA LEU A 148 -8.70 8.78 -2.14
C LEU A 148 -7.71 9.46 -3.10
N LEU A 149 -8.15 9.83 -4.30
CA LEU A 149 -7.28 10.45 -5.30
C LEU A 149 -6.80 11.83 -4.85
N GLU A 150 -7.65 12.64 -4.21
CA GLU A 150 -7.26 13.93 -3.63
C GLU A 150 -6.20 13.76 -2.53
N ALA A 151 -6.31 12.74 -1.68
CA ALA A 151 -5.30 12.43 -0.67
C ALA A 151 -3.95 12.05 -1.29
N VAL A 152 -3.95 11.25 -2.37
CA VAL A 152 -2.73 10.94 -3.14
C VAL A 152 -2.10 12.21 -3.72
N ARG A 153 -2.89 13.11 -4.27
CA ARG A 153 -2.42 14.39 -4.83
C ARG A 153 -1.81 15.30 -3.76
N ARG A 154 -2.41 15.36 -2.56
CA ARG A 154 -1.83 16.08 -1.40
C ARG A 154 -0.47 15.50 -0.99
N ILE A 155 -0.31 14.16 -1.02
CA ILE A 155 0.98 13.51 -0.77
C ILE A 155 2.00 13.92 -1.83
N ALA A 156 1.62 13.92 -3.10
CA ALA A 156 2.47 14.31 -4.22
C ALA A 156 2.92 15.78 -4.12
N GLU A 157 2.01 16.70 -3.82
CA GLU A 157 2.27 18.14 -3.63
C GLU A 157 3.22 18.40 -2.45
N ARG A 158 3.00 17.72 -1.34
CA ARG A 158 3.88 17.82 -0.15
C ARG A 158 5.25 17.22 -0.40
N GLY A 159 5.34 16.28 -1.33
CA GLY A 159 6.52 15.48 -1.66
C GLY A 159 6.65 14.22 -0.80
N LYS A 160 6.62 13.07 -1.45
CA LYS A 160 6.73 11.75 -0.79
C LYS A 160 7.91 11.65 0.17
N VAL A 161 9.05 12.24 -0.16
CA VAL A 161 10.29 12.21 0.65
C VAL A 161 10.04 12.68 2.09
N LYS A 162 9.09 13.59 2.31
CA LYS A 162 8.72 14.06 3.65
C LYS A 162 8.00 12.98 4.49
N TYR A 163 7.38 12.01 3.83
CA TYR A 163 6.73 10.89 4.51
C TYR A 163 7.67 9.71 4.72
N THR A 164 8.68 9.52 3.85
CA THR A 164 9.52 8.32 3.83
C THR A 164 10.18 8.06 5.18
N ALA A 165 10.81 9.08 5.78
CA ALA A 165 11.47 8.95 7.07
C ALA A 165 10.49 8.65 8.22
N ASP A 166 9.34 9.35 8.25
CA ASP A 166 8.32 9.16 9.27
C ASP A 166 7.66 7.78 9.16
N CYS A 167 7.33 7.33 7.94
CA CYS A 167 6.80 5.98 7.67
C CYS A 167 7.79 4.91 8.14
N ARG A 168 9.05 5.02 7.75
CA ARG A 168 10.07 4.03 8.15
C ARG A 168 10.29 4.02 9.66
N ALA A 169 10.38 5.16 10.31
CA ALA A 169 10.52 5.25 11.76
C ALA A 169 9.32 4.64 12.49
N TYR A 170 8.10 4.88 11.99
CA TYR A 170 6.89 4.29 12.55
C TYR A 170 6.87 2.77 12.40
N ALA A 171 7.26 2.24 11.24
CA ALA A 171 7.35 0.79 11.02
C ALA A 171 8.35 0.12 11.95
N LEU A 172 9.55 0.71 12.10
CA LEU A 172 10.60 0.20 13.00
C LEU A 172 10.14 0.15 14.46
N ALA A 173 9.33 1.11 14.89
CA ALA A 173 8.82 1.19 16.26
C ALA A 173 7.63 0.25 16.53
N ASN A 174 6.84 -0.13 15.49
CA ASN A 174 5.53 -0.75 15.75
C ASN A 174 5.33 -2.10 15.03
N PHE A 175 6.08 -2.40 13.95
CA PHE A 175 5.72 -3.51 13.06
C PHE A 175 6.74 -4.65 13.01
N ARG A 176 7.80 -4.60 13.83
CA ARG A 176 8.81 -5.64 13.85
C ARG A 176 8.18 -6.99 14.25
N LYS A 177 8.30 -8.01 13.38
CA LYS A 177 7.67 -9.32 13.60
C LYS A 177 8.12 -10.00 14.88
N GLU A 178 9.40 -9.84 15.25
CA GLU A 178 9.99 -10.43 16.45
C GLU A 178 9.32 -9.88 17.72
N ASP A 179 9.08 -8.57 17.78
CA ASP A 179 8.41 -7.91 18.90
C ASP A 179 6.95 -8.39 19.02
N ARG A 180 6.27 -8.50 17.89
CA ARG A 180 4.87 -9.00 17.88
C ARG A 180 4.77 -10.46 18.28
N TYR A 181 5.73 -11.32 17.88
CA TYR A 181 5.77 -12.68 18.36
C TYR A 181 6.03 -12.77 19.86
N ALA A 182 6.94 -11.94 20.40
CA ALA A 182 7.17 -11.86 21.84
C ALA A 182 5.90 -11.44 22.62
N ASP A 183 5.10 -10.51 22.07
CA ASP A 183 3.83 -10.12 22.68
C ASP A 183 2.80 -11.28 22.72
N TYR A 184 2.72 -12.10 21.64
CA TYR A 184 1.88 -13.29 21.64
C TYR A 184 2.34 -14.30 22.69
N LEU A 185 3.64 -14.57 22.81
CA LEU A 185 4.17 -15.47 23.84
C LEU A 185 3.80 -15.03 25.26
N LYS A 186 3.98 -13.75 25.57
CA LYS A 186 3.58 -13.18 26.86
C LYS A 186 2.06 -13.34 27.13
N LEU A 187 1.24 -13.16 26.08
CA LEU A 187 -0.21 -13.34 26.21
C LEU A 187 -0.54 -14.81 26.55
N TYR A 188 0.08 -15.77 25.89
CA TYR A 188 -0.14 -17.20 26.16
C TYR A 188 0.33 -17.58 27.58
N GLU A 189 1.49 -17.11 28.01
CA GLU A 189 1.99 -17.33 29.38
C GLU A 189 0.99 -16.82 30.42
N ASN A 190 0.42 -15.65 30.24
CA ASN A 190 -0.56 -15.07 31.15
C ASN A 190 -1.91 -15.81 31.19
N ILE A 191 -2.26 -16.53 30.12
CA ILE A 191 -3.50 -17.32 30.06
C ILE A 191 -3.30 -18.71 30.69
N THR A 192 -2.11 -19.31 30.54
CA THR A 192 -1.80 -20.66 31.02
C THR A 192 -1.51 -20.73 32.54
N VAL A 193 -1.28 -19.60 33.18
CA VAL A 193 -1.02 -19.51 34.65
C VAL A 193 -2.31 -19.35 35.47
N ARG A 194 -3.48 -19.45 34.85
CA ARG A 194 -4.79 -19.51 35.52
C ARG A 194 -5.34 -20.93 35.45
#